data_455b432647dda13cb35a83474ca15984
#
_entry.id   455b432647dda13cb35a83474ca15984
#
_cell.length_a   1.000
_cell.length_b   1.000
_cell.length_c   1.000
_cell.angle_alpha   90.00
_cell.angle_beta   90.00
_cell.angle_gamma   90.00
#
_symmetry.space_group_name_H-M   'P 1'
#
loop_
_entity.id
_entity.type
_entity.pdbx_description
1 polymer ?
#
loop_
_entity_poly.entity_id
_entity_poly.type
_entity_poly.pdbx_seq_one_letter_code
_entity_poly.pdbx_strand_id
1 'polypeptide(L)'
;MSDEVARSRIVHDSGERFISLRRALGVEAFGLSQLTLQPGQCGRIHRHREQEEVYLVLSGVLTVLVEREPHELEEGDLLRLGPTPRRQLVNAGGERCVILAIGASGEHVGRDGEAFASWDDLEGRPPQEVPLPEDLPPGRHREGEDGGRNE
;
A
#
# COMPACT_ATOMS: atom_id res chain seq x y z
N MET A 1 -26.64 13.80 12.86
CA MET A 1 -27.43 13.04 11.90
C MET A 1 -26.51 12.07 11.18
N SER A 2 -26.68 10.81 11.41
CA SER A 2 -25.89 9.84 10.66
C SER A 2 -26.48 9.71 9.27
N ASP A 3 -25.66 9.94 8.28
CA ASP A 3 -26.07 9.72 6.92
C ASP A 3 -25.92 8.24 6.60
N GLU A 4 -27.04 7.59 6.34
CA GLU A 4 -27.04 6.19 5.88
C GLU A 4 -26.39 6.04 4.50
N VAL A 5 -26.20 7.15 3.78
CA VAL A 5 -25.55 7.17 2.48
C VAL A 5 -24.45 8.23 2.47
N ALA A 6 -23.26 7.81 2.15
CA ALA A 6 -22.12 8.71 2.00
C ALA A 6 -21.40 8.43 0.69
N ARG A 7 -20.78 9.44 0.13
CA ARG A 7 -20.11 9.37 -1.17
C ARG A 7 -18.72 9.97 -1.09
N SER A 8 -17.76 9.34 -1.74
CA SER A 8 -16.43 9.88 -1.93
C SER A 8 -15.92 9.49 -3.32
N ARG A 9 -14.69 9.78 -3.60
CA ARG A 9 -14.11 9.52 -4.93
C ARG A 9 -12.63 9.21 -4.80
N ILE A 10 -12.14 8.31 -5.64
CA ILE A 10 -10.70 8.08 -5.83
C ILE A 10 -10.12 9.32 -6.54
N VAL A 11 -8.98 9.79 -6.05
CA VAL A 11 -8.26 10.93 -6.63
C VAL A 11 -6.98 10.39 -7.28
N HIS A 12 -7.04 10.15 -8.59
CA HIS A 12 -5.94 9.51 -9.33
C HIS A 12 -4.68 10.37 -9.43
N ASP A 13 -4.82 11.68 -9.36
CA ASP A 13 -3.72 12.64 -9.44
C ASP A 13 -3.34 13.23 -8.08
N SER A 14 -3.68 12.55 -6.99
CA SER A 14 -3.36 13.03 -5.65
C SER A 14 -1.86 13.06 -5.40
N GLY A 15 -1.38 14.13 -4.79
CA GLY A 15 -0.03 14.20 -4.27
C GLY A 15 0.13 13.53 -2.89
N GLU A 16 -0.96 13.11 -2.27
CA GLU A 16 -0.92 12.49 -0.95
C GLU A 16 -0.74 10.97 -1.08
N ARG A 17 0.18 10.41 -0.28
CA ARG A 17 0.43 8.97 -0.26
C ARG A 17 -0.71 8.17 0.34
N PHE A 18 -1.44 8.77 1.28
CA PHE A 18 -2.49 8.10 2.03
C PHE A 18 -3.71 8.99 2.16
N ILE A 19 -4.85 8.47 1.75
CA ILE A 19 -6.15 9.12 1.95
C ILE A 19 -7.06 8.12 2.65
N SER A 20 -7.56 8.47 3.83
CA SER A 20 -8.51 7.62 4.54
C SER A 20 -9.90 7.75 3.93
N LEU A 21 -10.28 6.83 3.07
CA LEU A 21 -11.62 6.76 2.52
C LEU A 21 -12.63 6.31 3.59
N ARG A 22 -12.14 5.51 4.54
CA ARG A 22 -12.92 5.13 5.71
C ARG A 22 -13.45 6.35 6.44
N ARG A 23 -12.58 7.31 6.69
CA ARG A 23 -12.96 8.56 7.38
C ARG A 23 -13.89 9.40 6.53
N ALA A 24 -13.60 9.53 5.24
CA ALA A 24 -14.42 10.32 4.32
C ALA A 24 -15.84 9.77 4.17
N LEU A 25 -15.99 8.45 4.22
CA LEU A 25 -17.29 7.78 4.08
C LEU A 25 -17.99 7.49 5.40
N GLY A 26 -17.28 7.59 6.53
CA GLY A 26 -17.83 7.22 7.83
C GLY A 26 -17.95 5.70 8.04
N VAL A 27 -17.10 4.91 7.39
CA VAL A 27 -17.09 3.46 7.56
C VAL A 27 -16.53 3.10 8.92
N GLU A 28 -17.21 2.24 9.65
CA GLU A 28 -16.80 1.79 10.99
C GLU A 28 -16.25 0.37 11.00
N ALA A 29 -16.76 -0.50 10.15
CA ALA A 29 -16.51 -1.93 10.21
C ALA A 29 -15.18 -2.38 9.62
N PHE A 30 -14.60 -1.61 8.70
CA PHE A 30 -13.37 -1.99 8.02
C PHE A 30 -12.53 -0.77 7.66
N GLY A 31 -11.24 -0.98 7.48
CA GLY A 31 -10.34 0.04 6.94
C GLY A 31 -10.47 0.12 5.44
N LEU A 32 -10.46 1.33 4.92
CA LEU A 32 -10.54 1.60 3.49
C LEU A 32 -9.70 2.83 3.20
N SER A 33 -8.68 2.67 2.38
CA SER A 33 -7.72 3.73 2.10
C SER A 33 -7.30 3.75 0.65
N GLN A 34 -7.08 4.94 0.13
CA GLN A 34 -6.38 5.12 -1.13
C GLN A 34 -4.91 5.33 -0.83
N LEU A 35 -4.06 4.54 -1.45
CA LEU A 35 -2.61 4.69 -1.41
C LEU A 35 -2.13 5.14 -2.77
N THR A 36 -1.25 6.12 -2.79
CA THR A 36 -0.66 6.64 -4.03
C THR A 36 0.85 6.63 -3.90
N LEU A 37 1.52 5.97 -4.81
CA LEU A 37 2.97 5.92 -4.88
C LEU A 37 3.43 6.48 -6.22
N GLN A 38 4.26 7.52 -6.16
CA GLN A 38 4.96 8.02 -7.34
C GLN A 38 6.09 7.05 -7.73
N PRO A 39 6.62 7.12 -8.95
CA PRO A 39 7.74 6.26 -9.33
C PRO A 39 8.89 6.32 -8.33
N GLY A 40 9.34 5.15 -7.89
CA GLY A 40 10.42 5.01 -6.93
C GLY A 40 10.02 5.06 -5.45
N GLN A 41 8.81 5.46 -5.14
CA GLN A 41 8.37 5.54 -3.74
C GLN A 41 8.11 4.16 -3.14
N CYS A 42 8.47 4.01 -1.88
CA CYS A 42 8.28 2.79 -1.10
C CYS A 42 7.48 3.10 0.15
N GLY A 43 6.56 2.20 0.48
CA GLY A 43 5.90 2.22 1.78
C GLY A 43 6.79 1.63 2.87
N ARG A 44 6.32 1.69 4.11
CA ARG A 44 6.99 1.04 5.23
C ARG A 44 6.87 -0.48 5.13
N ILE A 45 7.88 -1.18 5.57
CA ILE A 45 7.77 -2.62 5.83
C ILE A 45 6.88 -2.76 7.05
N HIS A 46 5.76 -3.47 6.91
CA HIS A 46 4.81 -3.59 8.01
C HIS A 46 4.06 -4.91 7.98
N ARG A 47 3.40 -5.21 9.07
CA ARG A 47 2.43 -6.30 9.19
C ARG A 47 1.33 -5.88 10.15
N HIS A 48 0.30 -6.69 10.23
CA HIS A 48 -0.79 -6.52 11.16
C HIS A 48 -0.79 -7.64 12.20
N ARG A 49 -1.47 -7.41 13.31
CA ARG A 49 -1.62 -8.43 14.35
C ARG A 49 -2.82 -9.33 14.07
N GLU A 50 -3.93 -8.72 13.67
CA GLU A 50 -5.20 -9.41 13.47
C GLU A 50 -5.85 -9.10 12.13
N GLN A 51 -5.59 -7.92 11.56
CA GLN A 51 -6.26 -7.50 10.34
C GLN A 51 -5.76 -8.23 9.10
N GLU A 52 -6.71 -8.73 8.35
CA GLU A 52 -6.52 -9.20 6.99
C GLU A 52 -6.56 -7.99 6.05
N GLU A 53 -5.75 -7.99 5.01
CA GLU A 53 -5.72 -6.91 4.01
C GLU A 53 -5.91 -7.41 2.60
N VAL A 54 -6.57 -6.59 1.79
CA VAL A 54 -6.63 -6.77 0.33
C VAL A 54 -6.16 -5.49 -0.32
N TYR A 55 -5.26 -5.61 -1.29
CA TYR A 55 -4.85 -4.52 -2.16
C TYR A 55 -5.44 -4.73 -3.54
N LEU A 56 -6.05 -3.68 -4.08
CA LEU A 56 -6.53 -3.63 -5.46
C LEU A 56 -5.78 -2.53 -6.20
N VAL A 57 -5.11 -2.86 -7.29
CA VAL A 57 -4.44 -1.85 -8.11
C VAL A 57 -5.46 -1.19 -9.02
N LEU A 58 -5.64 0.11 -8.86
CA LEU A 58 -6.57 0.91 -9.66
C LEU A 58 -5.89 1.47 -10.90
N SER A 59 -4.62 1.83 -10.81
CA SER A 59 -3.81 2.27 -11.95
C SER A 59 -2.33 2.08 -11.66
N GLY A 60 -1.53 1.92 -12.69
CA GLY A 60 -0.10 1.68 -12.59
C GLY A 60 0.22 0.22 -12.28
N VAL A 61 1.46 -0.02 -11.89
CA VAL A 61 1.96 -1.34 -11.52
C VAL A 61 2.54 -1.27 -10.12
N LEU A 62 2.08 -2.16 -9.25
CA LEU A 62 2.53 -2.24 -7.87
C LEU A 62 3.38 -3.48 -7.67
N THR A 63 4.52 -3.34 -7.02
CA THR A 63 5.27 -4.46 -6.49
C THR A 63 5.01 -4.56 -4.98
N VAL A 64 4.52 -5.71 -4.53
CA VAL A 64 4.38 -5.99 -3.11
C VAL A 64 5.44 -7.00 -2.73
N LEU A 65 6.37 -6.58 -1.88
CA LEU A 65 7.35 -7.48 -1.30
C LEU A 65 6.72 -8.14 -0.07
N VAL A 66 6.58 -9.46 -0.11
CA VAL A 66 6.05 -10.25 1.00
C VAL A 66 7.18 -11.12 1.53
N GLU A 67 7.66 -10.84 2.73
CA GLU A 67 8.86 -11.46 3.28
C GLU A 67 10.00 -11.47 2.25
N ARG A 68 10.25 -10.32 1.61
CA ARG A 68 11.22 -10.03 0.54
C ARG A 68 10.87 -10.60 -0.82
N GLU A 69 9.88 -11.45 -0.94
CA GLU A 69 9.48 -12.05 -2.21
C GLU A 69 8.58 -11.09 -2.99
N PRO A 70 8.94 -10.72 -4.24
CA PRO A 70 8.17 -9.77 -5.01
C PRO A 70 6.93 -10.40 -5.65
N HIS A 71 5.81 -9.68 -5.54
CA HIS A 71 4.57 -9.96 -6.25
C HIS A 71 4.24 -8.73 -7.07
N GLU A 72 4.25 -8.85 -8.38
CA GLU A 72 3.92 -7.75 -9.28
C GLU A 72 2.44 -7.77 -9.62
N LEU A 73 1.77 -6.64 -9.40
CA LEU A 73 0.34 -6.50 -9.62
C LEU A 73 0.10 -5.41 -10.66
N GLU A 74 -0.71 -5.74 -11.66
CA GLU A 74 -1.15 -4.81 -12.69
C GLU A 74 -2.53 -4.24 -12.37
N GLU A 75 -2.98 -3.27 -13.13
CA GLU A 75 -4.31 -2.68 -12.99
C GLU A 75 -5.38 -3.77 -12.98
N GLY A 76 -6.25 -3.74 -11.96
CA GLY A 76 -7.31 -4.70 -11.77
C GLY A 76 -6.91 -5.93 -10.94
N ASP A 77 -5.63 -6.13 -10.65
CA ASP A 77 -5.20 -7.25 -9.82
C ASP A 77 -5.49 -6.99 -8.35
N LEU A 78 -5.82 -8.07 -7.66
CA LEU A 78 -6.05 -8.08 -6.21
C LEU A 78 -5.06 -9.02 -5.55
N LEU A 79 -4.56 -8.61 -4.39
CA LEU A 79 -3.73 -9.45 -3.54
C LEU A 79 -4.28 -9.44 -2.12
N ARG A 80 -4.57 -10.61 -1.60
CA ARG A 80 -4.94 -10.77 -0.20
C ARG A 80 -3.74 -11.18 0.62
N LEU A 81 -3.55 -10.53 1.77
CA LEU A 81 -2.53 -10.89 2.75
C LEU A 81 -3.18 -11.14 4.11
N GLY A 82 -2.84 -12.26 4.72
CA GLY A 82 -3.13 -12.47 6.13
C GLY A 82 -2.36 -11.47 6.99
N PRO A 83 -2.61 -11.44 8.31
CA PRO A 83 -2.00 -10.42 9.17
C PRO A 83 -0.48 -10.48 9.26
N THR A 84 0.07 -11.66 9.47
CA THR A 84 1.45 -11.81 9.96
C THR A 84 2.57 -11.68 8.94
N PRO A 85 2.42 -12.01 7.65
CA PRO A 85 3.50 -11.77 6.70
C PRO A 85 3.86 -10.29 6.63
N ARG A 86 5.16 -9.98 6.72
CA ARG A 86 5.64 -8.61 6.53
C ARG A 86 5.55 -8.26 5.06
N ARG A 87 5.08 -7.06 4.76
CA ARG A 87 4.92 -6.58 3.39
C ARG A 87 5.45 -5.17 3.25
N GLN A 88 5.86 -4.87 2.04
CA GLN A 88 6.24 -3.53 1.64
C GLN A 88 5.70 -3.26 0.24
N LEU A 89 5.00 -2.14 0.08
CA LEU A 89 4.52 -1.70 -1.21
C LEU A 89 5.58 -0.83 -1.86
N VAL A 90 5.87 -1.11 -3.12
CA VAL A 90 6.93 -0.42 -3.86
C VAL A 90 6.41 -0.09 -5.26
N ASN A 91 6.61 1.15 -5.68
CA ASN A 91 6.41 1.50 -7.07
C ASN A 91 7.76 1.49 -7.80
N ALA A 92 8.08 0.36 -8.41
CA ALA A 92 9.30 0.19 -9.21
C ALA A 92 9.10 0.57 -10.68
N GLY A 93 7.88 0.96 -11.06
CA GLY A 93 7.54 1.36 -12.43
C GLY A 93 7.82 2.82 -12.71
N GLY A 94 7.55 3.24 -13.94
CA GLY A 94 7.74 4.61 -14.39
C GLY A 94 6.53 5.51 -14.30
N GLU A 95 5.40 4.99 -13.82
CA GLU A 95 4.15 5.73 -13.70
C GLU A 95 3.62 5.70 -12.28
N ARG A 96 2.78 6.68 -11.94
CA ARG A 96 2.08 6.72 -10.65
C ARG A 96 1.26 5.44 -10.46
N CYS A 97 1.27 4.91 -9.24
CA CYS A 97 0.47 3.76 -8.85
C CYS A 97 -0.58 4.18 -7.84
N VAL A 98 -1.84 3.84 -8.12
CA VAL A 98 -2.98 4.11 -7.23
C VAL A 98 -3.57 2.78 -6.78
N ILE A 99 -3.69 2.62 -5.48
CA ILE A 99 -4.09 1.37 -4.84
C ILE A 99 -5.25 1.62 -3.90
N LEU A 100 -6.21 0.72 -3.89
CA LEU A 100 -7.23 0.66 -2.85
C LEU A 100 -6.84 -0.42 -1.85
N ALA A 101 -6.70 -0.05 -0.58
CA ALA A 101 -6.40 -0.96 0.50
C ALA A 101 -7.63 -1.15 1.39
N ILE A 102 -7.99 -2.40 1.64
CA ILE A 102 -9.13 -2.79 2.47
C ILE A 102 -8.63 -3.72 3.55
N GLY A 103 -8.99 -3.45 4.80
CA GLY A 103 -8.52 -4.28 5.90
C GLY A 103 -9.51 -4.37 7.05
N ALA A 104 -9.63 -5.57 7.62
CA ALA A 104 -10.46 -5.82 8.79
C ALA A 104 -10.11 -7.17 9.44
N SER A 105 -10.61 -7.36 10.65
CA SER A 105 -10.68 -8.67 11.31
C SER A 105 -11.97 -8.76 12.12
N GLY A 106 -13.09 -9.04 11.45
CA GLY A 106 -14.41 -8.97 12.08
C GLY A 106 -14.81 -7.54 12.42
N GLU A 107 -14.07 -6.90 13.30
CA GLU A 107 -14.19 -5.47 13.57
C GLU A 107 -12.89 -4.77 13.17
N HIS A 108 -13.02 -3.54 12.67
CA HIS A 108 -11.83 -2.75 12.37
C HIS A 108 -11.21 -2.26 13.69
N VAL A 109 -9.96 -2.63 13.91
CA VAL A 109 -9.16 -2.15 15.04
C VAL A 109 -8.10 -1.21 14.48
N GLY A 110 -8.21 0.07 14.78
CA GLY A 110 -7.17 1.04 14.44
C GLY A 110 -5.87 0.70 15.18
N ARG A 111 -4.72 1.02 14.58
CA ARG A 111 -3.40 0.81 15.17
C ARG A 111 -3.01 -0.66 15.36
N ASP A 112 -3.51 -1.53 14.53
CA ASP A 112 -3.15 -2.94 14.51
C ASP A 112 -1.78 -3.19 13.86
N GLY A 113 -1.21 -2.20 13.21
CA GLY A 113 0.03 -2.35 12.44
C GLY A 113 1.30 -2.28 13.26
N GLU A 114 2.29 -3.04 12.82
CA GLU A 114 3.69 -2.94 13.24
C GLU A 114 4.53 -2.64 12.03
N ALA A 115 5.49 -1.72 12.17
CA ALA A 115 6.44 -1.38 11.11
C ALA A 115 7.87 -1.72 11.51
N PHE A 116 8.70 -1.89 10.50
CA PHE A 116 10.10 -2.30 10.64
C PHE A 116 11.00 -1.34 9.87
N ALA A 117 12.14 -0.99 10.46
CA ALA A 117 13.08 -0.08 9.82
C ALA A 117 13.78 -0.70 8.61
N SER A 118 13.96 -2.01 8.62
CA SER A 118 14.56 -2.78 7.52
C SER A 118 14.05 -4.21 7.56
N TRP A 119 14.31 -4.97 6.51
CA TRP A 119 13.95 -6.39 6.46
C TRP A 119 14.72 -7.23 7.49
N ASP A 120 15.88 -6.77 7.91
CA ASP A 120 16.69 -7.45 8.92
C ASP A 120 16.28 -7.09 10.35
N ASP A 121 15.49 -6.04 10.52
CA ASP A 121 14.95 -5.65 11.81
C ASP A 121 13.81 -6.59 12.20
N LEU A 122 13.92 -7.22 13.35
CA LEU A 122 12.91 -8.16 13.85
C LEU A 122 12.01 -7.54 14.94
N GLU A 123 12.28 -6.29 15.32
CA GLU A 123 11.48 -5.58 16.31
C GLU A 123 10.46 -4.66 15.64
N GLY A 124 9.20 -5.07 15.67
CA GLY A 124 8.11 -4.22 15.21
C GLY A 124 7.86 -3.05 16.15
N ARG A 125 7.54 -1.90 15.58
CA ARG A 125 7.21 -0.67 16.29
C ARG A 125 5.93 -0.07 15.72
N PRO A 126 5.26 0.82 16.46
CA PRO A 126 4.16 1.57 15.83
C PRO A 126 4.62 2.25 14.55
N PRO A 127 3.83 2.21 13.47
CA PRO A 127 4.26 2.76 12.18
C PRO A 127 4.69 4.22 12.23
N GLN A 128 4.08 5.03 13.09
CA GLN A 128 4.44 6.43 13.22
C GLN A 128 5.84 6.66 13.83
N GLU A 129 6.43 5.63 14.44
CA GLU A 129 7.79 5.67 14.98
C GLU A 129 8.86 5.23 13.98
N VAL A 130 8.45 4.73 12.81
CA VAL A 130 9.35 4.29 11.75
C VAL A 130 9.24 5.27 10.59
N PRO A 131 10.32 5.90 10.16
CA PRO A 131 10.28 6.84 9.04
C PRO A 131 9.95 6.10 7.74
N LEU A 132 9.40 6.82 6.77
CA LEU A 132 9.23 6.28 5.42
C LEU A 132 10.61 5.92 4.84
N PRO A 133 10.71 4.79 4.12
CA PRO A 133 11.96 4.45 3.43
C PRO A 133 12.31 5.49 2.38
N GLU A 134 13.58 5.58 2.06
CA GLU A 134 14.04 6.39 0.96
C GLU A 134 13.49 5.84 -0.36
N ASP A 135 13.33 6.72 -1.34
CA ASP A 135 12.91 6.32 -2.67
C ASP A 135 13.97 5.43 -3.32
N LEU A 136 13.55 4.58 -4.24
CA LEU A 136 14.48 3.81 -5.06
C LEU A 136 15.39 4.76 -5.85
N PRO A 137 16.67 4.39 -6.05
CA PRO A 137 17.58 5.19 -6.87
C PRO A 137 16.99 5.45 -8.27
N PRO A 138 17.22 6.66 -8.86
CA PRO A 138 16.63 7.06 -10.14
C PRO A 138 17.05 6.12 -11.24
N GLY A 139 17.40 5.23 -11.51
CA GLY A 139 17.68 4.27 -12.58
C GLY A 139 17.00 2.94 -12.39
N ARG A 140 16.71 2.54 -11.14
CA ARG A 140 16.19 1.21 -10.84
C ARG A 140 14.74 0.99 -11.25
N HIS A 141 13.92 2.03 -11.14
CA HIS A 141 12.52 1.94 -11.55
C HIS A 141 12.31 2.18 -13.05
N ARG A 142 13.37 2.49 -13.79
CA ARG A 142 13.36 2.66 -15.25
C ARG A 142 13.96 1.49 -16.01
N GLU A 143 14.68 0.62 -15.32
CA GLU A 143 15.35 -0.54 -15.96
C GLU A 143 14.36 -1.52 -16.60
N GLY A 144 13.14 -1.56 -16.13
CA GLY A 144 12.09 -2.39 -16.72
C GLY A 144 11.51 -1.84 -18.02
N GLU A 145 11.70 -0.54 -18.32
CA GLU A 145 11.20 0.09 -19.54
C GLU A 145 12.19 -0.05 -20.72
N ASP A 146 13.47 -0.15 -20.42
CA ASP A 146 14.50 -0.29 -21.47
C ASP A 146 14.56 -1.69 -22.07
N GLY A 147 14.05 -2.69 -21.41
CA GLY A 147 14.03 -4.05 -21.93
C GLY A 147 13.04 -4.28 -23.07
N GLY A 148 12.17 -3.32 -23.36
CA GLY A 148 11.17 -3.43 -24.43
C GLY A 148 11.48 -2.68 -25.72
N ARG A 149 12.62 -2.00 -25.79
CA ARG A 149 12.95 -1.15 -26.96
C ARG A 149 14.02 -1.69 -27.89
N ASN A 150 14.47 -2.90 -27.65
CA ASN A 150 15.47 -3.54 -28.51
C ASN A 150 14.84 -4.63 -29.40
N GLU A 151 13.73 -4.34 -29.98
CA GLU A 151 13.20 -5.13 -31.08
C GLU A 151 13.01 -4.29 -32.32
#